data_d28e1c155118833afe2d8b1374e09cf3
#
_entry.id   d28e1c155118833afe2d8b1374e09cf3
#
_cell.length_a   1.000
_cell.length_b   1.000
_cell.length_c   1.000
_cell.angle_alpha   90.00
_cell.angle_beta   90.00
_cell.angle_gamma   90.00
#
_symmetry.space_group_name_H-M   'P 1'
#
loop_
_entity.id
_entity.type
_entity.pdbx_description
1 polymer ?
#
loop_
_entity_poly.entity_id
_entity_poly.type
_entity_poly.pdbx_seq_one_letter_code
_entity_poly.pdbx_strand_id
1 'polypeptide(L)'
;MNAREWLAAFALPGLGPQRMARIVAQAPAWPDGWLALLPPQAAAALRLWLRHPAKSPLTPAIEASLAWEQAAPDRVILHRDHPDFPAMLSEIPDPPAILWAQGDTSTLKHPGLAVVGSRHPTAEGAANARAFAQDLAQRGFCITSGMALGVDAEAQRAALDAGGASIAVLATGIDVIYPARHRELYQRLGRSPGGLLLAEHPPGTRAHPAFFPRRNRIVTGLALGTLVVEAAEKSGSLVSARLTLEQGRELFALPASIHNAQARGCLQLLRTGATLVRESDDIVAELAHWAERYPPCRQGPRDETALLAPPSAPSLAPVVQPAGPVDALLDVLSATPTPIDALVQQAGLTVAECQQRLLMLELDGLVAQQPGGWVRQLRP
;
A
#
# COMPACT_ATOMS: atom_id res chain seq x y z
N MET A 1 -17.83 -22.12 -8.76
CA MET A 1 -17.45 -21.93 -10.17
C MET A 1 -15.95 -22.11 -10.32
N ASN A 2 -15.47 -22.67 -11.45
CA ASN A 2 -14.03 -22.76 -11.74
C ASN A 2 -13.50 -21.46 -12.40
N ALA A 3 -12.18 -21.34 -12.58
CA ALA A 3 -11.56 -20.14 -13.16
C ALA A 3 -12.11 -19.75 -14.54
N ARG A 4 -12.34 -20.73 -15.42
CA ARG A 4 -12.89 -20.51 -16.77
C ARG A 4 -14.31 -19.92 -16.71
N GLU A 5 -15.16 -20.39 -15.81
CA GLU A 5 -16.52 -19.91 -15.61
C GLU A 5 -16.54 -18.48 -15.05
N TRP A 6 -15.64 -18.19 -14.09
CA TRP A 6 -15.47 -16.86 -13.55
C TRP A 6 -14.94 -15.86 -14.59
N LEU A 7 -13.98 -16.28 -15.44
CA LEU A 7 -13.49 -15.47 -16.57
C LEU A 7 -14.61 -15.19 -17.58
N ALA A 8 -15.46 -16.18 -17.85
CA ALA A 8 -16.62 -15.98 -18.72
C ALA A 8 -17.60 -14.96 -18.13
N ALA A 9 -17.94 -15.09 -16.85
CA ALA A 9 -18.81 -14.15 -16.15
C ALA A 9 -18.21 -12.72 -16.13
N PHE A 10 -16.90 -12.60 -15.87
CA PHE A 10 -16.18 -11.32 -15.86
C PHE A 10 -16.20 -10.63 -17.24
N ALA A 11 -16.10 -11.39 -18.32
CA ALA A 11 -16.07 -10.88 -19.69
C ALA A 11 -17.46 -10.54 -20.28
N LEU A 12 -18.55 -10.76 -19.52
CA LEU A 12 -19.91 -10.50 -20.02
C LEU A 12 -20.15 -9.01 -20.30
N PRO A 13 -20.77 -8.67 -21.43
CA PRO A 13 -21.04 -7.29 -21.80
C PRO A 13 -22.02 -6.63 -20.82
N GLY A 14 -21.72 -5.37 -20.43
CA GLY A 14 -22.57 -4.59 -19.54
C GLY A 14 -22.67 -5.09 -18.11
N LEU A 15 -21.82 -6.04 -17.71
CA LEU A 15 -21.72 -6.54 -16.34
C LEU A 15 -20.59 -5.83 -15.60
N GLY A 16 -20.86 -4.60 -15.19
CA GLY A 16 -19.90 -3.84 -14.36
C GLY A 16 -19.80 -4.40 -12.93
N PRO A 17 -18.78 -3.97 -12.16
CA PRO A 17 -18.47 -4.54 -10.83
C PRO A 17 -19.64 -4.55 -9.86
N GLN A 18 -20.36 -3.42 -9.74
CA GLN A 18 -21.50 -3.33 -8.83
C GLN A 18 -22.62 -4.33 -9.17
N ARG A 19 -22.89 -4.54 -10.47
CA ARG A 19 -23.87 -5.53 -10.89
C ARG A 19 -23.35 -6.94 -10.66
N MET A 20 -22.09 -7.19 -10.95
CA MET A 20 -21.40 -8.44 -10.62
C MET A 20 -21.53 -8.76 -9.14
N ALA A 21 -21.19 -7.82 -8.26
CA ALA A 21 -21.28 -7.98 -6.81
C ALA A 21 -22.71 -8.33 -6.36
N ARG A 22 -23.73 -7.66 -6.90
CA ARG A 22 -25.15 -7.94 -6.59
C ARG A 22 -25.59 -9.35 -7.03
N ILE A 23 -25.10 -9.84 -8.17
CA ILE A 23 -25.40 -11.20 -8.63
C ILE A 23 -24.70 -12.21 -7.73
N VAL A 24 -23.42 -12.03 -7.48
CA VAL A 24 -22.62 -12.92 -6.62
C VAL A 24 -23.17 -13.00 -5.21
N ALA A 25 -23.67 -11.89 -4.65
CA ALA A 25 -24.28 -11.84 -3.30
C ALA A 25 -25.52 -12.74 -3.18
N GLN A 26 -26.22 -13.03 -4.30
CA GLN A 26 -27.37 -13.94 -4.32
C GLN A 26 -26.96 -15.42 -4.42
N ALA A 27 -25.65 -15.70 -4.53
CA ALA A 27 -25.09 -17.05 -4.67
C ALA A 27 -25.82 -17.94 -5.69
N PRO A 28 -26.07 -17.46 -6.94
CA PRO A 28 -26.85 -18.21 -7.91
C PRO A 28 -26.11 -19.45 -8.39
N ALA A 29 -26.84 -20.55 -8.59
CA ALA A 29 -26.26 -21.74 -9.19
C ALA A 29 -25.82 -21.48 -10.64
N TRP A 30 -24.64 -21.94 -10.98
CA TRP A 30 -24.11 -21.83 -12.34
C TRP A 30 -24.56 -23.01 -13.20
N PRO A 31 -24.96 -22.81 -14.47
CA PRO A 31 -25.11 -21.50 -15.15
C PRO A 31 -26.55 -20.92 -15.07
N ASP A 32 -27.56 -21.72 -14.71
CA ASP A 32 -28.96 -21.35 -14.86
C ASP A 32 -29.40 -20.21 -13.93
N GLY A 33 -28.96 -20.22 -12.69
CA GLY A 33 -29.20 -19.12 -11.74
C GLY A 33 -28.60 -17.80 -12.22
N TRP A 34 -27.40 -17.84 -12.79
CA TRP A 34 -26.79 -16.67 -13.42
C TRP A 34 -27.60 -16.16 -14.62
N LEU A 35 -28.02 -17.06 -15.52
CA LEU A 35 -28.82 -16.70 -16.68
C LEU A 35 -30.14 -16.00 -16.32
N ALA A 36 -30.72 -16.34 -15.16
CA ALA A 36 -31.95 -15.71 -14.68
C ALA A 36 -31.73 -14.26 -14.17
N LEU A 37 -30.55 -13.94 -13.68
CA LEU A 37 -30.22 -12.64 -13.08
C LEU A 37 -29.51 -11.69 -14.05
N LEU A 38 -28.99 -12.20 -15.16
CA LEU A 38 -28.23 -11.41 -16.13
C LEU A 38 -29.15 -10.55 -17.01
N PRO A 39 -28.68 -9.34 -17.40
CA PRO A 39 -29.34 -8.56 -18.46
C PRO A 39 -29.42 -9.35 -19.75
N PRO A 40 -30.42 -9.08 -20.64
CA PRO A 40 -30.65 -9.86 -21.86
C PRO A 40 -29.39 -10.04 -22.74
N GLN A 41 -28.60 -8.97 -22.93
CA GLN A 41 -27.38 -9.02 -23.72
C GLN A 41 -26.29 -9.93 -23.09
N ALA A 42 -26.08 -9.83 -21.77
CA ALA A 42 -25.14 -10.69 -21.06
C ALA A 42 -25.59 -12.15 -21.03
N ALA A 43 -26.91 -12.40 -20.82
CA ALA A 43 -27.49 -13.74 -20.89
C ALA A 43 -27.34 -14.37 -22.27
N ALA A 44 -27.57 -13.60 -23.35
CA ALA A 44 -27.37 -14.08 -24.73
C ALA A 44 -25.88 -14.44 -24.97
N ALA A 45 -24.94 -13.59 -24.54
CA ALA A 45 -23.51 -13.85 -24.66
C ALA A 45 -23.07 -15.10 -23.86
N LEU A 46 -23.59 -15.28 -22.64
CA LEU A 46 -23.30 -16.46 -21.83
C LEU A 46 -23.87 -17.74 -22.49
N ARG A 47 -25.14 -17.73 -23.00
CA ARG A 47 -25.72 -18.87 -23.71
C ARG A 47 -24.91 -19.23 -24.95
N LEU A 48 -24.47 -18.23 -25.72
CA LEU A 48 -23.61 -18.46 -26.90
C LEU A 48 -22.29 -19.14 -26.49
N TRP A 49 -21.65 -18.66 -25.45
CA TRP A 49 -20.39 -19.24 -24.95
C TRP A 49 -20.58 -20.69 -24.47
N LEU A 50 -21.66 -20.97 -23.73
CA LEU A 50 -21.95 -22.31 -23.22
C LEU A 50 -22.24 -23.32 -24.35
N ARG A 51 -22.98 -22.91 -25.41
CA ARG A 51 -23.39 -23.81 -26.49
C ARG A 51 -22.34 -23.91 -27.61
N HIS A 52 -21.67 -22.80 -27.90
CA HIS A 52 -20.75 -22.68 -29.03
C HIS A 52 -19.50 -21.88 -28.63
N PRO A 53 -18.62 -22.39 -27.73
CA PRO A 53 -17.46 -21.65 -27.24
C PRO A 53 -16.57 -21.09 -28.35
N ALA A 54 -16.31 -21.90 -29.40
CA ALA A 54 -15.47 -21.50 -30.54
C ALA A 54 -16.00 -20.30 -31.33
N LYS A 55 -17.31 -20.02 -31.25
CA LYS A 55 -17.97 -18.89 -31.94
C LYS A 55 -18.20 -17.70 -31.03
N SER A 56 -17.92 -17.85 -29.74
CA SER A 56 -18.15 -16.80 -28.75
C SER A 56 -17.05 -15.75 -28.75
N PRO A 57 -17.37 -14.45 -28.76
CA PRO A 57 -16.39 -13.37 -28.61
C PRO A 57 -15.72 -13.34 -27.23
N LEU A 58 -16.23 -14.07 -26.24
CA LEU A 58 -15.64 -14.16 -24.90
C LEU A 58 -14.41 -15.08 -24.90
N THR A 59 -14.40 -16.11 -25.73
CA THR A 59 -13.38 -17.17 -25.72
C THR A 59 -11.94 -16.67 -25.85
N PRO A 60 -11.59 -15.74 -26.77
CA PRO A 60 -10.21 -15.29 -26.90
C PRO A 60 -9.65 -14.67 -25.61
N ALA A 61 -10.44 -13.86 -24.89
CA ALA A 61 -10.02 -13.23 -23.65
C ALA A 61 -9.88 -14.26 -22.50
N ILE A 62 -10.77 -15.25 -22.46
CA ILE A 62 -10.72 -16.35 -21.48
C ILE A 62 -9.47 -17.19 -21.71
N GLU A 63 -9.23 -17.63 -22.95
CA GLU A 63 -8.06 -18.46 -23.29
C GLU A 63 -6.75 -17.70 -23.06
N ALA A 64 -6.70 -16.40 -23.41
CA ALA A 64 -5.52 -15.58 -23.14
C ALA A 64 -5.21 -15.49 -21.63
N SER A 65 -6.22 -15.37 -20.78
CA SER A 65 -6.04 -15.34 -19.32
C SER A 65 -5.56 -16.69 -18.77
N LEU A 66 -6.15 -17.80 -19.22
CA LEU A 66 -5.73 -19.14 -18.81
C LEU A 66 -4.32 -19.49 -19.33
N ALA A 67 -3.99 -19.09 -20.56
CA ALA A 67 -2.65 -19.27 -21.10
C ALA A 67 -1.61 -18.45 -20.32
N TRP A 68 -1.97 -17.23 -19.89
CA TRP A 68 -1.10 -16.44 -19.03
C TRP A 68 -0.83 -17.14 -17.69
N GLU A 69 -1.85 -17.72 -17.05
CA GLU A 69 -1.70 -18.47 -15.79
C GLU A 69 -0.79 -19.68 -15.99
N GLN A 70 -1.02 -20.47 -17.03
CA GLN A 70 -0.27 -21.70 -17.32
C GLN A 70 1.19 -21.44 -17.73
N ALA A 71 1.53 -20.23 -18.14
CA ALA A 71 2.87 -19.89 -18.64
C ALA A 71 3.96 -19.85 -17.54
N ALA A 72 3.58 -19.78 -16.24
CA ALA A 72 4.56 -19.80 -15.15
C ALA A 72 3.89 -20.23 -13.83
N PRO A 73 4.63 -20.94 -12.95
CA PRO A 73 4.09 -21.51 -11.71
C PRO A 73 3.77 -20.44 -10.64
N ASP A 74 4.31 -19.24 -10.77
CA ASP A 74 4.11 -18.10 -9.88
C ASP A 74 2.89 -17.25 -10.27
N ARG A 75 2.04 -17.73 -11.22
CA ARG A 75 0.86 -17.03 -11.72
C ARG A 75 -0.41 -17.77 -11.34
N VAL A 76 -1.37 -17.04 -10.81
CA VAL A 76 -2.66 -17.57 -10.37
C VAL A 76 -3.78 -16.61 -10.71
N ILE A 77 -4.92 -17.15 -11.14
CA ILE A 77 -6.19 -16.42 -11.30
C ILE A 77 -7.01 -16.64 -10.03
N LEU A 78 -6.98 -15.66 -9.13
CA LEU A 78 -7.77 -15.66 -7.90
C LEU A 78 -9.19 -15.19 -8.21
N HIS A 79 -10.14 -16.08 -8.20
CA HIS A 79 -11.58 -15.79 -8.32
C HIS A 79 -12.25 -15.96 -6.94
N ARG A 80 -13.48 -15.47 -6.81
CA ARG A 80 -14.19 -15.46 -5.51
C ARG A 80 -14.31 -16.83 -4.81
N ASP A 81 -14.38 -17.90 -5.59
CA ASP A 81 -14.44 -19.27 -5.05
C ASP A 81 -13.05 -19.93 -4.92
N HIS A 82 -11.97 -19.20 -5.18
CA HIS A 82 -10.62 -19.72 -5.02
C HIS A 82 -10.27 -19.80 -3.52
N PRO A 83 -9.67 -20.90 -3.02
CA PRO A 83 -9.36 -21.07 -1.59
C PRO A 83 -8.44 -19.97 -1.03
N ASP A 84 -7.53 -19.44 -1.85
CA ASP A 84 -6.62 -18.35 -1.45
C ASP A 84 -7.17 -16.95 -1.75
N PHE A 85 -8.45 -16.80 -2.16
CA PHE A 85 -9.04 -15.48 -2.33
C PHE A 85 -9.16 -14.79 -0.97
N PRO A 86 -8.66 -13.54 -0.80
CA PRO A 86 -8.61 -12.89 0.51
C PRO A 86 -10.01 -12.67 1.09
N ALA A 87 -10.27 -13.24 2.28
CA ALA A 87 -11.55 -13.11 2.97
C ALA A 87 -11.92 -11.63 3.20
N MET A 88 -10.95 -10.84 3.69
CA MET A 88 -11.12 -9.40 3.90
C MET A 88 -11.57 -8.64 2.66
N LEU A 89 -11.03 -9.02 1.49
CA LEU A 89 -11.40 -8.39 0.22
C LEU A 89 -12.81 -8.78 -0.23
N SER A 90 -13.34 -9.90 0.23
CA SER A 90 -14.72 -10.31 -0.02
C SER A 90 -15.74 -9.48 0.74
N GLU A 91 -15.33 -8.82 1.83
CA GLU A 91 -16.19 -8.04 2.72
C GLU A 91 -16.39 -6.60 2.28
N ILE A 92 -15.56 -6.07 1.36
CA ILE A 92 -15.70 -4.68 0.90
C ILE A 92 -16.98 -4.49 0.07
N PRO A 93 -17.55 -3.28 0.00
CA PRO A 93 -18.81 -3.02 -0.73
C PRO A 93 -18.77 -3.35 -2.23
N ASP A 94 -17.60 -3.26 -2.86
CA ASP A 94 -17.39 -3.56 -4.29
C ASP A 94 -16.18 -4.51 -4.47
N PRO A 95 -16.31 -5.79 -4.09
CA PRO A 95 -15.21 -6.73 -4.16
C PRO A 95 -14.90 -7.13 -5.61
N PRO A 96 -13.63 -7.32 -5.98
CA PRO A 96 -13.26 -7.81 -7.31
C PRO A 96 -13.78 -9.25 -7.50
N ALA A 97 -14.28 -9.55 -8.70
CA ALA A 97 -14.70 -10.92 -9.04
C ALA A 97 -13.49 -11.81 -9.31
N ILE A 98 -12.45 -11.23 -9.90
CA ILE A 98 -11.22 -11.91 -10.30
C ILE A 98 -10.04 -10.97 -10.02
N LEU A 99 -8.91 -11.57 -9.64
CA LEU A 99 -7.60 -10.93 -9.59
C LEU A 99 -6.59 -11.82 -10.31
N TRP A 100 -5.78 -11.23 -11.18
CA TRP A 100 -4.56 -11.84 -11.69
C TRP A 100 -3.46 -11.61 -10.67
N ALA A 101 -2.84 -12.68 -10.20
CA ALA A 101 -1.79 -12.67 -9.18
C ALA A 101 -0.49 -13.22 -9.75
N GLN A 102 0.64 -12.58 -9.47
CA GLN A 102 1.99 -13.06 -9.82
C GLN A 102 2.95 -12.85 -8.66
N GLY A 103 3.59 -13.93 -8.20
CA GLY A 103 4.53 -13.95 -7.09
C GLY A 103 4.09 -14.86 -5.96
N ASP A 104 4.45 -14.52 -4.73
CA ASP A 104 4.20 -15.31 -3.53
C ASP A 104 2.80 -15.07 -2.96
N THR A 105 1.85 -15.94 -3.29
CA THR A 105 0.46 -15.84 -2.81
C THR A 105 0.32 -16.07 -1.31
N SER A 106 1.33 -16.63 -0.62
CA SER A 106 1.30 -16.77 0.84
C SER A 106 1.23 -15.42 1.56
N THR A 107 1.66 -14.34 0.90
CA THR A 107 1.56 -12.97 1.41
C THR A 107 0.12 -12.54 1.72
N LEU A 108 -0.87 -13.13 1.04
CA LEU A 108 -2.29 -12.87 1.28
C LEU A 108 -2.79 -13.37 2.64
N LYS A 109 -2.01 -14.22 3.31
CA LYS A 109 -2.32 -14.77 4.64
C LYS A 109 -1.78 -13.91 5.78
N HIS A 110 -0.94 -12.93 5.48
CA HIS A 110 -0.41 -11.99 6.48
C HIS A 110 -1.42 -10.88 6.79
N PRO A 111 -1.44 -10.35 8.02
CA PRO A 111 -2.21 -9.14 8.32
C PRO A 111 -1.71 -7.99 7.45
N GLY A 112 -2.58 -7.44 6.62
CA GLY A 112 -2.23 -6.38 5.70
C GLY A 112 -2.26 -5.00 6.37
N LEU A 113 -1.31 -4.12 6.04
CA LEU A 113 -1.40 -2.69 6.28
C LEU A 113 -1.19 -1.94 4.97
N ALA A 114 -2.14 -1.09 4.60
CA ALA A 114 -1.98 -0.23 3.45
C ALA A 114 -1.13 0.99 3.82
N VAL A 115 -0.08 1.28 3.04
CA VAL A 115 0.75 2.49 3.20
C VAL A 115 0.62 3.33 1.95
N VAL A 116 0.10 4.55 2.09
CA VAL A 116 -0.21 5.43 0.97
C VAL A 116 0.25 6.86 1.25
N GLY A 117 0.45 7.65 0.19
CA GLY A 117 0.82 9.04 0.38
C GLY A 117 1.14 9.79 -0.91
N SER A 118 1.90 10.87 -0.76
CA SER A 118 2.34 11.74 -1.84
C SER A 118 3.18 10.99 -2.87
N ARG A 119 2.97 11.30 -4.15
CA ARG A 119 3.85 10.85 -5.24
C ARG A 119 5.19 11.59 -5.29
N HIS A 120 5.26 12.72 -4.61
CA HIS A 120 6.45 13.56 -4.45
C HIS A 120 6.58 13.91 -2.97
N PRO A 121 6.92 12.93 -2.11
CA PRO A 121 7.06 13.17 -0.68
C PRO A 121 8.25 14.08 -0.41
N THR A 122 8.22 14.74 0.74
CA THR A 122 9.41 15.38 1.31
C THR A 122 10.43 14.30 1.69
N ALA A 123 11.68 14.71 1.94
CA ALA A 123 12.71 13.78 2.43
C ALA A 123 12.28 13.08 3.73
N GLU A 124 11.62 13.83 4.63
CA GLU A 124 11.02 13.33 5.86
C GLU A 124 9.89 12.33 5.57
N GLY A 125 8.95 12.67 4.68
CA GLY A 125 7.85 11.78 4.29
C GLY A 125 8.35 10.46 3.68
N ALA A 126 9.40 10.52 2.85
CA ALA A 126 10.03 9.33 2.30
C ALA A 126 10.73 8.48 3.39
N ALA A 127 11.44 9.13 4.33
CA ALA A 127 12.10 8.45 5.45
C ALA A 127 11.07 7.78 6.37
N ASN A 128 9.98 8.47 6.70
CA ASN A 128 8.90 7.93 7.50
C ASN A 128 8.24 6.72 6.81
N ALA A 129 7.95 6.82 5.49
CA ALA A 129 7.39 5.70 4.75
C ALA A 129 8.26 4.44 4.84
N ARG A 130 9.60 4.60 4.72
CA ARG A 130 10.56 3.50 4.85
C ARG A 130 10.58 2.93 6.27
N ALA A 131 10.72 3.81 7.28
CA ALA A 131 10.85 3.38 8.67
C ALA A 131 9.63 2.59 9.15
N PHE A 132 8.42 3.13 8.93
CA PHE A 132 7.18 2.44 9.30
C PHE A 132 7.00 1.12 8.54
N ALA A 133 7.24 1.12 7.23
CA ALA A 133 7.07 -0.08 6.43
C ALA A 133 8.08 -1.18 6.81
N GLN A 134 9.34 -0.81 7.08
CA GLN A 134 10.36 -1.73 7.54
C GLN A 134 10.02 -2.37 8.87
N ASP A 135 9.69 -1.55 9.88
CA ASP A 135 9.39 -2.05 11.22
C ASP A 135 8.13 -2.93 11.25
N LEU A 136 7.05 -2.49 10.58
CA LEU A 136 5.81 -3.27 10.50
C LEU A 136 5.99 -4.58 9.71
N ALA A 137 6.80 -4.56 8.65
CA ALA A 137 7.12 -5.78 7.91
C ALA A 137 7.93 -6.79 8.76
N GLN A 138 8.87 -6.31 9.57
CA GLN A 138 9.61 -7.14 10.53
C GLN A 138 8.71 -7.73 11.62
N ARG A 139 7.62 -7.06 11.97
CA ARG A 139 6.58 -7.55 12.89
C ARG A 139 5.58 -8.50 12.23
N GLY A 140 5.75 -8.81 10.94
CA GLY A 140 4.93 -9.77 10.21
C GLY A 140 3.73 -9.18 9.48
N PHE A 141 3.59 -7.86 9.41
CA PHE A 141 2.59 -7.22 8.56
C PHE A 141 2.98 -7.29 7.08
N CYS A 142 1.99 -7.49 6.22
CA CYS A 142 2.16 -7.34 4.77
C CYS A 142 1.88 -5.89 4.36
N ILE A 143 2.88 -5.22 3.81
CA ILE A 143 2.73 -3.84 3.34
C ILE A 143 2.06 -3.83 1.96
N THR A 144 0.82 -3.36 1.92
CA THR A 144 0.02 -3.28 0.69
C THR A 144 0.02 -1.85 0.16
N SER A 145 0.30 -1.65 -1.12
CA SER A 145 0.25 -0.34 -1.76
C SER A 145 -0.02 -0.42 -3.27
N GLY A 146 0.00 0.73 -3.91
CA GLY A 146 -0.34 0.86 -5.32
C GLY A 146 0.84 0.94 -6.27
N MET A 147 2.07 0.76 -5.82
CA MET A 147 3.28 0.91 -6.62
C MET A 147 3.37 2.28 -7.35
N ALA A 148 2.73 3.32 -6.80
CA ALA A 148 2.87 4.67 -7.30
C ALA A 148 4.27 5.23 -6.99
N LEU A 149 4.65 6.34 -7.62
CA LEU A 149 5.85 7.09 -7.25
C LEU A 149 5.74 7.56 -5.79
N GLY A 150 6.85 7.79 -5.13
CA GLY A 150 6.93 8.34 -3.77
C GLY A 150 6.60 7.32 -2.69
N VAL A 151 5.72 7.66 -1.76
CA VAL A 151 5.42 6.90 -0.54
C VAL A 151 5.15 5.42 -0.81
N ASP A 152 4.33 5.09 -1.81
CA ASP A 152 3.98 3.70 -2.14
C ASP A 152 5.24 2.86 -2.42
N ALA A 153 6.10 3.36 -3.30
CA ALA A 153 7.31 2.63 -3.70
C ALA A 153 8.36 2.58 -2.58
N GLU A 154 8.50 3.65 -1.79
CA GLU A 154 9.41 3.68 -0.64
C GLU A 154 9.01 2.64 0.41
N ALA A 155 7.72 2.57 0.74
CA ALA A 155 7.19 1.61 1.69
C ALA A 155 7.36 0.16 1.19
N GLN A 156 7.05 -0.12 -0.07
CA GLN A 156 7.14 -1.47 -0.63
C GLN A 156 8.58 -1.96 -0.73
N ARG A 157 9.53 -1.08 -1.12
CA ARG A 157 10.97 -1.42 -1.11
C ARG A 157 11.45 -1.75 0.29
N ALA A 158 11.15 -0.87 1.26
CA ALA A 158 11.58 -1.05 2.65
C ALA A 158 11.05 -2.34 3.27
N ALA A 159 9.80 -2.72 2.98
CA ALA A 159 9.23 -3.99 3.43
C ALA A 159 9.98 -5.19 2.86
N LEU A 160 10.28 -5.19 1.54
CA LEU A 160 11.05 -6.26 0.90
C LEU A 160 12.52 -6.29 1.35
N ASP A 161 13.15 -5.12 1.57
CA ASP A 161 14.53 -5.02 2.07
C ASP A 161 14.65 -5.55 3.50
N ALA A 162 13.59 -5.43 4.30
CA ALA A 162 13.47 -6.03 5.63
C ALA A 162 13.22 -7.55 5.62
N GLY A 163 13.10 -8.17 4.46
CA GLY A 163 12.75 -9.59 4.32
C GLY A 163 11.29 -9.89 4.67
N GLY A 164 10.43 -8.87 4.71
CA GLY A 164 9.01 -9.00 5.01
C GLY A 164 8.14 -9.13 3.75
N ALA A 165 6.82 -9.09 3.94
CA ALA A 165 5.83 -9.26 2.88
C ALA A 165 5.37 -7.92 2.30
N SER A 166 5.18 -7.86 0.97
CA SER A 166 4.60 -6.70 0.31
C SER A 166 3.74 -7.07 -0.90
N ILE A 167 2.58 -6.44 -1.01
CA ILE A 167 1.64 -6.60 -2.13
C ILE A 167 1.54 -5.30 -2.90
N ALA A 168 1.77 -5.34 -4.22
CA ALA A 168 1.43 -4.25 -5.11
C ALA A 168 0.13 -4.55 -5.85
N VAL A 169 -0.87 -3.70 -5.69
CA VAL A 169 -2.07 -3.73 -6.52
C VAL A 169 -1.85 -2.81 -7.71
N LEU A 170 -2.01 -3.31 -8.93
CA LEU A 170 -1.77 -2.57 -10.16
C LEU A 170 -3.08 -1.95 -10.69
N ALA A 171 -2.96 -0.79 -11.36
CA ALA A 171 -4.06 -0.16 -12.09
C ALA A 171 -3.97 -0.43 -13.62
N THR A 172 -3.27 -1.50 -13.98
CA THR A 172 -3.02 -1.98 -15.34
C THR A 172 -3.25 -3.49 -15.38
N GLY A 173 -3.12 -4.11 -16.53
CA GLY A 173 -2.93 -5.56 -16.60
C GLY A 173 -1.67 -5.97 -15.87
N ILE A 174 -1.69 -7.21 -15.38
CA ILE A 174 -0.61 -7.75 -14.52
C ILE A 174 0.77 -7.72 -15.18
N ASP A 175 0.85 -7.75 -16.49
CA ASP A 175 2.05 -7.75 -17.33
C ASP A 175 2.48 -6.35 -17.79
N VAL A 176 1.71 -5.31 -17.45
CA VAL A 176 1.98 -3.92 -17.87
C VAL A 176 2.58 -3.10 -16.74
N ILE A 177 3.87 -2.82 -16.83
CA ILE A 177 4.62 -2.08 -15.80
C ILE A 177 4.26 -0.58 -15.83
N TYR A 178 3.68 -0.08 -14.76
CA TYR A 178 3.39 1.34 -14.60
C TYR A 178 3.59 1.79 -13.14
N PRO A 179 4.34 2.88 -12.89
CA PRO A 179 5.16 3.64 -13.83
C PRO A 179 6.40 2.86 -14.30
N ALA A 180 6.89 3.14 -15.50
CA ALA A 180 8.03 2.42 -16.10
C ALA A 180 9.31 2.50 -15.25
N ARG A 181 9.47 3.55 -14.43
CA ARG A 181 10.59 3.72 -13.49
C ARG A 181 10.65 2.62 -12.42
N HIS A 182 9.54 1.98 -12.12
CA HIS A 182 9.44 0.94 -11.08
C HIS A 182 9.63 -0.48 -11.65
N ARG A 183 10.31 -0.63 -12.79
CA ARG A 183 10.60 -1.95 -13.38
C ARG A 183 11.29 -2.89 -12.41
N GLU A 184 12.29 -2.40 -11.68
CA GLU A 184 13.01 -3.21 -10.68
C GLU A 184 12.08 -3.61 -9.52
N LEU A 185 11.34 -2.67 -8.93
CA LEU A 185 10.38 -2.97 -7.86
C LEU A 185 9.30 -3.95 -8.32
N TYR A 186 8.77 -3.76 -9.55
CA TYR A 186 7.82 -4.71 -10.15
C TYR A 186 8.41 -6.12 -10.24
N GLN A 187 9.66 -6.26 -10.71
CA GLN A 187 10.32 -7.55 -10.81
C GLN A 187 10.57 -8.19 -9.44
N ARG A 188 10.96 -7.38 -8.45
CA ARG A 188 11.14 -7.85 -7.06
C ARG A 188 9.82 -8.36 -6.49
N LEU A 189 8.75 -7.58 -6.58
CA LEU A 189 7.41 -7.97 -6.10
C LEU A 189 6.87 -9.23 -6.79
N GLY A 190 7.18 -9.43 -8.07
CA GLY A 190 6.70 -10.60 -8.82
C GLY A 190 7.57 -11.85 -8.71
N ARG A 191 8.75 -11.79 -8.05
CA ARG A 191 9.71 -12.92 -8.06
C ARG A 191 10.35 -13.21 -6.72
N SER A 192 10.41 -12.24 -5.80
CA SER A 192 11.04 -12.45 -4.49
C SER A 192 10.07 -13.16 -3.53
N PRO A 193 10.57 -13.98 -2.61
CA PRO A 193 9.79 -14.44 -1.47
C PRO A 193 9.18 -13.24 -0.74
N GLY A 194 7.93 -13.33 -0.34
CA GLY A 194 7.21 -12.24 0.30
C GLY A 194 6.72 -11.13 -0.64
N GLY A 195 6.96 -11.23 -1.95
CA GLY A 195 6.49 -10.26 -2.93
C GLY A 195 5.30 -10.76 -3.75
N LEU A 196 4.26 -9.93 -3.94
CA LEU A 196 3.09 -10.26 -4.75
C LEU A 196 2.60 -9.07 -5.57
N LEU A 197 2.31 -9.31 -6.84
CA LEU A 197 1.61 -8.40 -7.74
C LEU A 197 0.16 -8.85 -7.88
N LEU A 198 -0.78 -7.92 -7.80
CA LEU A 198 -2.22 -8.14 -8.06
C LEU A 198 -2.74 -7.15 -9.10
N ALA A 199 -3.60 -7.60 -9.98
CA ALA A 199 -4.31 -6.76 -10.95
C ALA A 199 -5.77 -7.19 -11.09
N GLU A 200 -6.71 -6.23 -11.18
CA GLU A 200 -8.11 -6.50 -11.50
C GLU A 200 -8.37 -6.48 -13.02
N HIS A 201 -7.39 -6.06 -13.79
CA HIS A 201 -7.50 -5.99 -15.26
C HIS A 201 -6.75 -7.14 -15.92
N PRO A 202 -7.30 -7.71 -17.01
CA PRO A 202 -6.65 -8.80 -17.74
C PRO A 202 -5.30 -8.38 -18.31
N PRO A 203 -4.40 -9.34 -18.57
CA PRO A 203 -3.12 -9.09 -19.21
C PRO A 203 -3.24 -8.23 -20.48
N GLY A 204 -2.26 -7.37 -20.74
CA GLY A 204 -2.22 -6.43 -21.85
C GLY A 204 -3.01 -5.13 -21.63
N THR A 205 -3.75 -4.98 -20.52
CA THR A 205 -4.52 -3.76 -20.25
C THR A 205 -3.60 -2.59 -19.91
N ARG A 206 -3.64 -1.53 -20.73
CA ARG A 206 -2.83 -0.32 -20.54
C ARG A 206 -3.37 0.55 -19.42
N ALA A 207 -2.52 1.41 -18.85
CA ALA A 207 -2.90 2.38 -17.83
C ALA A 207 -3.98 3.36 -18.36
N HIS A 208 -5.01 3.59 -17.54
CA HIS A 208 -6.05 4.56 -17.81
C HIS A 208 -6.35 5.36 -16.52
N PRO A 209 -6.53 6.70 -16.58
CA PRO A 209 -6.72 7.53 -15.39
C PRO A 209 -7.83 7.05 -14.45
N ALA A 210 -8.95 6.55 -14.97
CA ALA A 210 -10.08 6.05 -14.17
C ALA A 210 -9.76 4.76 -13.38
N PHE A 211 -8.71 4.03 -13.73
CA PHE A 211 -8.38 2.77 -13.06
C PHE A 211 -7.68 2.99 -11.71
N PHE A 212 -6.95 4.11 -11.55
CA PHE A 212 -6.19 4.38 -10.32
C PHE A 212 -7.09 4.57 -9.08
N PRO A 213 -8.11 5.44 -9.11
CA PRO A 213 -9.01 5.57 -7.96
C PRO A 213 -9.76 4.28 -7.66
N ARG A 214 -10.17 3.55 -8.72
CA ARG A 214 -10.90 2.30 -8.58
C ARG A 214 -10.04 1.19 -7.95
N ARG A 215 -8.77 1.08 -8.33
CA ARG A 215 -7.83 0.13 -7.78
C ARG A 215 -7.61 0.33 -6.27
N ASN A 216 -7.66 1.59 -5.78
CA ASN A 216 -7.38 1.90 -4.38
C ASN A 216 -8.29 1.13 -3.41
N ARG A 217 -9.53 0.80 -3.79
CA ARG A 217 -10.42 -0.03 -2.95
C ARG A 217 -9.87 -1.44 -2.68
N ILE A 218 -9.06 -1.96 -3.59
CA ILE A 218 -8.41 -3.26 -3.41
C ILE A 218 -7.22 -3.11 -2.47
N VAL A 219 -6.44 -2.03 -2.59
CA VAL A 219 -5.32 -1.73 -1.68
C VAL A 219 -5.82 -1.66 -0.23
N THR A 220 -6.86 -0.85 0.03
CA THR A 220 -7.44 -0.68 1.35
C THR A 220 -8.21 -1.92 1.83
N GLY A 221 -8.88 -2.62 0.89
CA GLY A 221 -9.65 -3.83 1.19
C GLY A 221 -8.81 -5.06 1.57
N LEU A 222 -7.54 -5.10 1.20
CA LEU A 222 -6.58 -6.12 1.61
C LEU A 222 -5.95 -5.84 2.98
N ALA A 223 -6.25 -4.68 3.59
CA ALA A 223 -5.57 -4.21 4.78
C ALA A 223 -6.52 -4.06 5.97
N LEU A 224 -6.01 -4.31 7.17
CA LEU A 224 -6.70 -4.05 8.44
C LEU A 224 -6.87 -2.55 8.68
N GLY A 225 -5.92 -1.76 8.19
CA GLY A 225 -5.93 -0.30 8.26
C GLY A 225 -5.07 0.32 7.17
N THR A 226 -5.17 1.65 7.06
CA THR A 226 -4.40 2.43 6.09
C THR A 226 -3.62 3.54 6.80
N LEU A 227 -2.31 3.55 6.62
CA LEU A 227 -1.42 4.63 7.04
C LEU A 227 -1.25 5.65 5.90
N VAL A 228 -1.64 6.89 6.16
CA VAL A 228 -1.37 8.03 5.28
C VAL A 228 -0.15 8.76 5.80
N VAL A 229 0.98 8.60 5.10
CA VAL A 229 2.29 9.14 5.55
C VAL A 229 2.39 10.64 5.28
N GLU A 230 2.07 11.04 4.06
CA GLU A 230 2.09 12.45 3.65
C GLU A 230 1.06 12.67 2.54
N ALA A 231 0.19 13.65 2.69
CA ALA A 231 -0.84 13.97 1.71
C ALA A 231 -1.17 15.47 1.72
N ALA A 232 -1.10 16.12 0.54
CA ALA A 232 -1.67 17.44 0.34
C ALA A 232 -3.21 17.38 0.31
N GLU A 233 -3.88 18.53 0.47
CA GLU A 233 -5.35 18.63 0.52
C GLU A 233 -6.09 18.01 -0.68
N LYS A 234 -5.46 17.98 -1.84
CA LYS A 234 -6.03 17.39 -3.08
C LYS A 234 -5.32 16.12 -3.50
N SER A 235 -4.68 15.43 -2.57
CA SER A 235 -3.95 14.19 -2.87
C SER A 235 -4.91 13.03 -3.20
N GLY A 236 -4.52 12.21 -4.18
CA GLY A 236 -5.22 10.96 -4.50
C GLY A 236 -5.21 9.93 -3.36
N SER A 237 -4.26 10.03 -2.41
CA SER A 237 -4.21 9.19 -1.21
C SER A 237 -5.38 9.46 -0.24
N LEU A 238 -6.01 10.66 -0.29
CA LEU A 238 -7.23 10.93 0.48
C LEU A 238 -8.44 10.12 -0.03
N VAL A 239 -8.41 9.68 -1.29
CA VAL A 239 -9.40 8.72 -1.81
C VAL A 239 -9.25 7.38 -1.09
N SER A 240 -8.01 6.91 -0.88
CA SER A 240 -7.76 5.69 -0.10
C SER A 240 -8.21 5.84 1.35
N ALA A 241 -7.95 6.99 1.99
CA ALA A 241 -8.42 7.27 3.35
C ALA A 241 -9.96 7.17 3.47
N ARG A 242 -10.70 7.75 2.52
CA ARG A 242 -12.15 7.65 2.49
C ARG A 242 -12.62 6.19 2.29
N LEU A 243 -12.02 5.47 1.34
CA LEU A 243 -12.34 4.07 1.08
C LEU A 243 -12.06 3.17 2.29
N THR A 244 -11.00 3.45 3.05
CA THR A 244 -10.67 2.77 4.31
C THR A 244 -11.84 2.86 5.29
N LEU A 245 -12.38 4.06 5.52
CA LEU A 245 -13.52 4.29 6.42
C LEU A 245 -14.81 3.65 5.87
N GLU A 246 -15.08 3.76 4.56
CA GLU A 246 -16.23 3.12 3.90
C GLU A 246 -16.20 1.59 4.02
N GLN A 247 -15.00 1.00 4.17
CA GLN A 247 -14.78 -0.44 4.34
C GLN A 247 -14.73 -0.86 5.81
N GLY A 248 -14.92 0.07 6.77
CA GLY A 248 -14.86 -0.21 8.20
C GLY A 248 -13.46 -0.64 8.67
N ARG A 249 -12.41 -0.06 8.08
CA ARG A 249 -11.00 -0.32 8.44
C ARG A 249 -10.41 0.86 9.20
N GLU A 250 -9.32 0.62 9.93
CA GLU A 250 -8.64 1.63 10.72
C GLU A 250 -7.91 2.65 9.83
N LEU A 251 -7.99 3.92 10.18
CA LEU A 251 -7.33 4.99 9.44
C LEU A 251 -6.30 5.68 10.32
N PHE A 252 -5.06 5.64 9.87
CA PHE A 252 -3.90 6.23 10.53
C PHE A 252 -3.35 7.39 9.71
N ALA A 253 -2.87 8.43 10.38
CA ALA A 253 -2.18 9.54 9.72
C ALA A 253 -0.98 10.02 10.55
N LEU A 254 0.12 10.34 9.87
CA LEU A 254 1.26 10.96 10.53
C LEU A 254 1.00 12.44 10.77
N PRO A 255 1.35 12.94 11.96
CA PRO A 255 1.34 14.37 12.24
C PRO A 255 2.47 15.06 11.44
N ALA A 256 2.28 16.33 11.14
CA ALA A 256 3.30 17.14 10.48
C ALA A 256 3.14 18.60 10.86
N SER A 257 4.15 19.41 10.51
CA SER A 257 4.09 20.86 10.70
C SER A 257 2.89 21.47 9.95
N ILE A 258 2.16 22.37 10.59
CA ILE A 258 1.08 23.16 9.98
C ILE A 258 1.56 24.00 8.79
N HIS A 259 2.86 24.24 8.68
CA HIS A 259 3.50 24.98 7.59
C HIS A 259 3.85 24.07 6.39
N ASN A 260 3.80 22.74 6.57
CA ASN A 260 4.05 21.80 5.47
C ASN A 260 2.79 21.63 4.60
N ALA A 261 2.78 22.29 3.45
CA ALA A 261 1.67 22.21 2.49
C ALA A 261 1.41 20.76 1.99
N GLN A 262 2.45 19.92 1.94
CA GLN A 262 2.34 18.51 1.50
C GLN A 262 1.69 17.61 2.54
N ALA A 263 1.53 18.06 3.78
CA ALA A 263 0.93 17.28 4.87
C ALA A 263 -0.44 17.81 5.33
N ARG A 264 -0.97 18.86 4.72
CA ARG A 264 -2.28 19.44 5.10
C ARG A 264 -3.42 18.43 5.05
N GLY A 265 -3.38 17.47 4.11
CA GLY A 265 -4.35 16.39 4.04
C GLY A 265 -4.26 15.47 5.27
N CYS A 266 -3.06 15.12 5.75
CA CYS A 266 -2.89 14.34 6.99
C CYS A 266 -3.46 15.08 8.19
N LEU A 267 -3.17 16.40 8.34
CA LEU A 267 -3.73 17.23 9.40
C LEU A 267 -5.27 17.27 9.34
N GLN A 268 -5.85 17.31 8.14
CA GLN A 268 -7.29 17.23 7.98
C GLN A 268 -7.85 15.87 8.39
N LEU A 269 -7.20 14.77 8.03
CA LEU A 269 -7.60 13.43 8.45
C LEU A 269 -7.59 13.29 9.98
N LEU A 270 -6.53 13.78 10.64
CA LEU A 270 -6.43 13.81 12.11
C LEU A 270 -7.58 14.58 12.76
N ARG A 271 -7.92 15.75 12.20
CA ARG A 271 -9.07 16.55 12.68
C ARG A 271 -10.43 15.86 12.50
N THR A 272 -10.53 14.94 11.56
CA THR A 272 -11.77 14.21 11.25
C THR A 272 -11.84 12.83 11.88
N GLY A 273 -10.86 12.47 12.73
CA GLY A 273 -10.91 11.25 13.54
C GLY A 273 -9.97 10.13 13.11
N ALA A 274 -9.03 10.38 12.18
CA ALA A 274 -7.96 9.42 11.95
C ALA A 274 -7.06 9.32 13.18
N THR A 275 -6.59 8.12 13.50
CA THR A 275 -5.68 7.89 14.62
C THR A 275 -4.33 8.51 14.32
N LEU A 276 -3.86 9.38 15.25
CA LEU A 276 -2.53 9.96 15.17
C LEU A 276 -1.49 8.90 15.50
N VAL A 277 -0.48 8.76 14.64
CA VAL A 277 0.59 7.78 14.78
C VAL A 277 1.93 8.48 14.84
N ARG A 278 2.75 8.13 15.84
CA ARG A 278 4.12 8.62 16.02
C ARG A 278 5.15 7.52 15.78
N GLU A 279 4.75 6.28 16.07
CA GLU A 279 5.57 5.08 16.00
C GLU A 279 4.71 3.86 15.61
N SER A 280 5.33 2.78 15.18
CA SER A 280 4.62 1.59 14.72
C SER A 280 3.82 0.91 15.84
N ASP A 281 4.23 1.09 17.11
CA ASP A 281 3.49 0.55 18.26
C ASP A 281 2.08 1.14 18.37
N ASP A 282 1.89 2.41 18.00
CA ASP A 282 0.57 3.03 17.98
C ASP A 282 -0.37 2.28 17.00
N ILE A 283 0.14 1.83 15.84
CA ILE A 283 -0.62 1.05 14.86
C ILE A 283 -0.90 -0.35 15.38
N VAL A 284 0.11 -1.02 15.93
CA VAL A 284 -0.01 -2.40 16.43
C VAL A 284 -1.02 -2.47 17.57
N ALA A 285 -0.98 -1.51 18.51
CA ALA A 285 -1.91 -1.42 19.62
C ALA A 285 -3.37 -1.25 19.13
N GLU A 286 -3.59 -0.38 18.14
CA GLU A 286 -4.93 -0.14 17.59
C GLU A 286 -5.46 -1.35 16.82
N LEU A 287 -4.58 -2.09 16.13
CA LEU A 287 -4.94 -3.27 15.36
C LEU A 287 -5.02 -4.56 16.20
N ALA A 288 -4.73 -4.54 17.49
CA ALA A 288 -4.69 -5.72 18.35
C ALA A 288 -6.02 -6.51 18.35
N HIS A 289 -7.17 -5.82 18.29
CA HIS A 289 -8.50 -6.44 18.23
C HIS A 289 -8.75 -7.23 16.94
N TRP A 290 -8.02 -6.94 15.85
CA TRP A 290 -8.10 -7.68 14.59
C TRP A 290 -7.33 -9.01 14.62
N ALA A 291 -6.37 -9.17 15.55
CA ALA A 291 -5.54 -10.37 15.65
C ALA A 291 -6.34 -11.65 15.96
N GLU A 292 -7.48 -11.54 16.64
CA GLU A 292 -8.39 -12.66 16.91
C GLU A 292 -9.08 -13.15 15.62
N ARG A 293 -9.44 -12.22 14.74
CA ARG A 293 -10.16 -12.52 13.48
C ARG A 293 -9.22 -12.90 12.33
N TYR A 294 -8.05 -12.29 12.28
CA TYR A 294 -7.02 -12.49 11.25
C TYR A 294 -5.67 -12.75 11.91
N PRO A 295 -5.45 -13.97 12.46
CA PRO A 295 -4.21 -14.26 13.15
C PRO A 295 -3.02 -14.16 12.19
N PRO A 296 -1.89 -13.59 12.65
CA PRO A 296 -0.69 -13.49 11.84
C PRO A 296 -0.22 -14.88 11.40
N CYS A 297 0.16 -15.01 10.14
CA CYS A 297 0.74 -16.23 9.61
C CYS A 297 2.12 -16.45 10.26
N ARG A 298 2.26 -17.44 11.13
CA ARG A 298 3.54 -17.76 11.77
C ARG A 298 4.54 -18.26 10.73
N GLN A 299 5.52 -17.47 10.39
CA GLN A 299 6.70 -17.92 9.67
C GLN A 299 7.69 -18.48 10.70
N GLY A 300 7.86 -19.82 10.75
CA GLY A 300 8.95 -20.51 11.43
C GLY A 300 9.25 -20.15 12.90
N PRO A 301 10.18 -20.80 13.60
CA PRO A 301 10.45 -20.53 15.00
C PRO A 301 11.11 -19.17 15.19
N ARG A 302 10.30 -18.13 15.31
CA ARG A 302 10.65 -16.86 15.93
C ARG A 302 9.90 -16.82 17.25
N ASP A 303 10.59 -16.45 18.32
CA ASP A 303 10.11 -16.41 19.69
C ASP A 303 8.66 -15.95 19.81
N GLU A 304 7.80 -16.83 20.33
CA GLU A 304 6.36 -16.61 20.54
C GLU A 304 6.04 -15.44 21.50
N THR A 305 7.05 -14.84 22.10
CA THR A 305 6.95 -13.75 23.09
C THR A 305 6.90 -12.34 22.50
N ALA A 306 7.19 -12.17 21.20
CA ALA A 306 7.37 -10.82 20.63
C ALA A 306 6.05 -10.09 20.28
N LEU A 307 4.94 -10.83 20.07
CA LEU A 307 3.66 -10.24 19.62
C LEU A 307 2.65 -9.98 20.76
N LEU A 308 2.88 -10.52 21.95
CA LEU A 308 1.97 -10.39 23.11
C LEU A 308 2.66 -9.92 24.38
N ALA A 309 3.92 -9.48 24.30
CA ALA A 309 4.54 -8.83 25.45
C ALA A 309 3.91 -7.44 25.63
N PRO A 310 3.36 -7.12 26.81
CA PRO A 310 3.05 -5.73 27.13
C PRO A 310 4.32 -4.91 26.92
N PRO A 311 4.23 -3.65 26.50
CA PRO A 311 5.40 -2.81 26.26
C PRO A 311 6.28 -2.88 27.49
N SER A 312 7.45 -3.49 27.35
CA SER A 312 8.50 -3.45 28.38
C SER A 312 8.76 -1.97 28.58
N ALA A 313 8.66 -1.52 29.81
CA ALA A 313 9.08 -0.17 30.18
C ALA A 313 10.45 0.08 29.54
N PRO A 314 10.68 1.25 28.95
CA PRO A 314 11.91 1.51 28.24
C PRO A 314 13.07 1.19 29.15
N SER A 315 13.78 0.09 28.86
CA SER A 315 15.09 -0.17 29.43
C SER A 315 15.94 0.99 28.94
N LEU A 316 16.30 1.88 29.84
CA LEU A 316 17.33 2.88 29.62
C LEU A 316 18.60 2.11 29.24
N ALA A 317 18.76 1.78 27.96
CA ALA A 317 20.06 1.47 27.42
C ALA A 317 20.94 2.69 27.76
N PRO A 318 22.17 2.51 28.24
CA PRO A 318 23.01 3.63 28.56
C PRO A 318 23.13 4.48 27.30
N VAL A 319 22.63 5.71 27.38
CA VAL A 319 22.85 6.73 26.37
C VAL A 319 24.36 6.84 26.24
N VAL A 320 24.89 6.30 25.13
CA VAL A 320 26.24 6.65 24.70
C VAL A 320 26.16 8.13 24.37
N GLN A 321 26.58 8.95 25.32
CA GLN A 321 26.74 10.38 25.10
C GLN A 321 27.71 10.54 23.93
N PRO A 322 27.35 11.24 22.85
CA PRO A 322 28.35 11.67 21.90
C PRO A 322 29.28 12.63 22.63
N ALA A 323 30.54 12.24 22.74
CA ALA A 323 31.59 13.07 23.30
C ALA A 323 31.86 14.24 22.35
N GLY A 324 31.28 15.41 22.65
CA GLY A 324 31.50 16.67 21.95
C GLY A 324 30.44 17.70 22.34
N PRO A 325 30.74 19.00 22.40
CA PRO A 325 29.72 20.00 22.62
C PRO A 325 28.66 19.93 21.51
N VAL A 326 27.45 19.64 21.89
CA VAL A 326 26.30 19.66 20.94
C VAL A 326 26.21 21.08 20.39
N ASP A 327 26.32 21.23 19.07
CA ASP A 327 26.28 22.54 18.45
C ASP A 327 24.83 23.08 18.54
N ALA A 328 24.72 24.30 19.12
CA ALA A 328 23.41 24.96 19.31
C ALA A 328 22.56 25.06 18.01
N LEU A 329 23.19 24.97 16.86
CA LEU A 329 22.48 24.90 15.57
C LEU A 329 21.76 23.57 15.33
N LEU A 330 22.28 22.46 15.86
CA LEU A 330 21.60 21.14 15.70
C LEU A 330 20.33 21.04 16.53
N ASP A 331 20.20 21.82 17.60
CA ASP A 331 19.00 21.86 18.44
C ASP A 331 17.87 22.69 17.78
N VAL A 332 18.26 23.64 16.94
CA VAL A 332 17.34 24.54 16.22
C VAL A 332 16.95 24.00 14.84
N LEU A 333 17.82 23.18 14.23
CA LEU A 333 17.58 22.57 12.92
C LEU A 333 16.67 21.36 13.02
N SER A 334 15.60 21.40 12.22
CA SER A 334 14.68 20.26 12.02
C SER A 334 14.87 19.65 10.63
N ALA A 335 14.07 18.64 10.32
CA ALA A 335 14.00 18.06 8.98
C ALA A 335 13.28 18.98 7.96
N THR A 336 12.73 20.12 8.42
CA THR A 336 12.09 21.13 7.55
C THR A 336 13.12 22.19 7.15
N PRO A 337 13.20 22.60 5.85
CA PRO A 337 14.13 23.63 5.42
C PRO A 337 13.94 24.94 6.19
N THR A 338 14.96 25.35 6.93
CA THR A 338 14.94 26.58 7.75
C THR A 338 15.87 27.61 7.13
N PRO A 339 15.35 28.81 6.77
CA PRO A 339 16.17 29.89 6.21
C PRO A 339 17.26 30.33 7.19
N ILE A 340 18.41 30.76 6.67
CA ILE A 340 19.56 31.15 7.49
C ILE A 340 19.23 32.29 8.47
N ASP A 341 18.36 33.22 8.07
CA ASP A 341 17.96 34.36 8.92
C ASP A 341 17.18 33.88 10.17
N ALA A 342 16.37 32.83 10.02
CA ALA A 342 15.66 32.23 11.12
C ALA A 342 16.62 31.47 12.07
N LEU A 343 17.62 30.78 11.50
CA LEU A 343 18.65 30.09 12.30
C LEU A 343 19.51 31.06 13.09
N VAL A 344 19.89 32.19 12.50
CA VAL A 344 20.63 33.27 13.16
C VAL A 344 19.86 33.81 14.36
N GLN A 345 18.56 34.08 14.18
CA GLN A 345 17.69 34.56 15.27
C GLN A 345 17.54 33.54 16.41
N GLN A 346 17.32 32.28 16.06
CA GLN A 346 17.00 31.23 17.03
C GLN A 346 18.24 30.73 17.76
N ALA A 347 19.38 30.66 17.08
CA ALA A 347 20.65 30.25 17.71
C ALA A 347 21.41 31.38 18.40
N GLY A 348 20.98 32.62 18.22
CA GLY A 348 21.66 33.79 18.80
C GLY A 348 23.07 34.05 18.23
N LEU A 349 23.34 33.61 17.00
CA LEU A 349 24.63 33.71 16.33
C LEU A 349 24.65 34.86 15.33
N THR A 350 25.84 35.33 14.97
CA THR A 350 25.97 36.20 13.79
C THR A 350 25.83 35.40 12.51
N VAL A 351 25.48 36.07 11.39
CA VAL A 351 25.35 35.43 10.08
C VAL A 351 26.61 34.67 9.68
N ALA A 352 27.78 35.28 9.92
CA ALA A 352 29.07 34.69 9.58
C ALA A 352 29.38 33.43 10.44
N GLU A 353 29.10 33.46 11.73
CA GLU A 353 29.26 32.29 12.62
C GLU A 353 28.27 31.18 12.24
N CYS A 354 27.04 31.52 11.94
CA CYS A 354 26.02 30.56 11.52
C CYS A 354 26.43 29.87 10.21
N GLN A 355 26.90 30.62 9.20
CA GLN A 355 27.39 30.05 7.93
C GLN A 355 28.60 29.14 8.13
N GLN A 356 29.57 29.57 8.94
CA GLN A 356 30.77 28.76 9.21
C GLN A 356 30.43 27.44 9.90
N ARG A 357 29.53 27.44 10.89
CA ARG A 357 29.10 26.24 11.61
C ARG A 357 28.26 25.33 10.71
N LEU A 358 27.32 25.87 9.92
CA LEU A 358 26.54 25.09 8.97
C LEU A 358 27.43 24.37 7.95
N LEU A 359 28.49 25.04 7.45
CA LEU A 359 29.44 24.40 6.55
C LEU A 359 30.19 23.23 7.21
N MET A 360 30.61 23.40 8.46
CA MET A 360 31.27 22.31 9.22
C MET A 360 30.30 21.14 9.45
N LEU A 361 29.05 21.43 9.84
CA LEU A 361 28.03 20.40 10.05
C LEU A 361 27.62 19.70 8.73
N GLU A 362 27.70 20.39 7.59
CA GLU A 362 27.49 19.80 6.28
C GLU A 362 28.62 18.85 5.88
N LEU A 363 29.88 19.22 6.15
CA LEU A 363 31.04 18.36 5.95
C LEU A 363 30.98 17.10 6.83
N ASP A 364 30.42 17.21 8.03
CA ASP A 364 30.19 16.09 8.94
C ASP A 364 28.95 15.26 8.58
N GLY A 365 28.18 15.67 7.54
CA GLY A 365 26.98 14.98 7.06
C GLY A 365 25.79 15.09 8.03
N LEU A 366 25.79 16.08 8.93
CA LEU A 366 24.74 16.28 9.94
C LEU A 366 23.65 17.23 9.46
N VAL A 367 23.94 18.08 8.48
CA VAL A 367 22.98 19.00 7.83
C VAL A 367 23.18 19.03 6.33
N ALA A 368 22.19 19.49 5.60
CA ALA A 368 22.28 19.72 4.15
C ALA A 368 21.52 20.98 3.75
N GLN A 369 22.03 21.66 2.72
CA GLN A 369 21.33 22.77 2.11
C GLN A 369 20.28 22.28 1.12
N GLN A 370 19.04 22.77 1.22
CA GLN A 370 17.94 22.46 0.31
C GLN A 370 17.26 23.76 -0.20
N PRO A 371 16.47 23.70 -1.27
CA PRO A 371 15.66 24.83 -1.66
C PRO A 371 14.75 25.29 -0.51
N GLY A 372 14.97 26.52 -0.03
CA GLY A 372 14.24 27.11 1.10
C GLY A 372 14.99 27.14 2.43
N GLY A 373 16.19 26.55 2.55
CA GLY A 373 17.01 26.66 3.76
C GLY A 373 17.85 25.41 4.09
N TRP A 374 18.23 25.29 5.34
CA TRP A 374 19.05 24.20 5.87
C TRP A 374 18.18 23.18 6.62
N VAL A 375 18.50 21.91 6.47
CA VAL A 375 17.82 20.79 7.13
C VAL A 375 18.81 19.94 7.91
N ARG A 376 18.37 19.40 9.04
CA ARG A 376 19.12 18.38 9.77
C ARG A 376 19.05 17.06 9.05
N GLN A 377 20.18 16.37 8.84
CA GLN A 377 20.22 15.00 8.36
C GLN A 377 20.20 14.03 9.55
N LEU A 378 19.25 13.11 9.54
CA LEU A 378 19.28 11.97 10.45
C LEU A 378 20.34 11.01 9.91
N ARG A 379 21.29 10.61 10.76
CA ARG A 379 22.25 9.54 10.39
C ARG A 379 21.44 8.27 10.12
N PRO A 380 21.81 7.52 9.06
CA PRO A 380 21.19 6.23 8.74
C PRO A 380 21.39 5.21 9.87
#